data_cf099428424972f66fe30dee76a83253
#
_entry.id   cf099428424972f66fe30dee76a83253
#
_cell.length_a   1.000
_cell.length_b   1.000
_cell.length_c   1.000
_cell.angle_alpha   90.00
_cell.angle_beta   90.00
_cell.angle_gamma   90.00
#
_symmetry.space_group_name_H-M   'P 1'
#
loop_
_entity.id
_entity.type
_entity.pdbx_description
1 polymer ?
#
loop_
_entity_poly.entity_id
_entity_poly.type
_entity_poly.pdbx_seq_one_letter_code
_entity_poly.pdbx_strand_id
1 'polypeptide(L)'
;MHNISIEEHQLIGDIYDAALDARLWPNILTKIATHTQAKTANIIAMDQLNPAYNLFFPHNIPEQCLMEYQESGWNVVDMKVVGAGLAKFGVGVPHTSIDVFGSIENVQKEYGDYYGFLQKWGMTSQLGALLDHGEFRWSVVGIHRPEEIGIFDAKVIAFL
;
A
#
# COMPACT_ATOMS: atom_id res chain seq x y z
N MET A 1 8.89 -22.50 9.15
CA MET A 1 8.48 -22.52 7.73
C MET A 1 7.02 -22.14 7.66
N HIS A 2 6.70 -21.07 6.96
CA HIS A 2 5.30 -20.71 6.70
C HIS A 2 4.79 -21.71 5.64
N ASN A 3 3.80 -22.54 6.00
CA ASN A 3 3.15 -23.40 5.02
C ASN A 3 2.18 -22.53 4.21
N ILE A 4 2.51 -22.30 2.96
CA ILE A 4 1.66 -21.56 2.01
C ILE A 4 0.36 -22.36 1.83
N SER A 5 -0.77 -21.73 2.05
CA SER A 5 -2.10 -22.33 1.86
C SER A 5 -2.44 -22.50 0.36
N ILE A 6 -3.45 -23.29 0.05
CA ILE A 6 -3.93 -23.44 -1.34
C ILE A 6 -4.41 -22.09 -1.89
N GLU A 7 -5.07 -21.28 -1.06
CA GLU A 7 -5.57 -19.95 -1.44
C GLU A 7 -4.41 -18.97 -1.75
N GLU A 8 -3.34 -19.01 -0.96
CA GLU A 8 -2.12 -18.23 -1.22
C GLU A 8 -1.43 -18.66 -2.51
N HIS A 9 -1.36 -19.97 -2.80
CA HIS A 9 -0.83 -20.47 -4.07
C HIS A 9 -1.66 -20.00 -5.27
N GLN A 10 -2.99 -20.00 -5.15
CA GLN A 10 -3.87 -19.50 -6.20
C GLN A 10 -3.68 -17.99 -6.41
N LEU A 11 -3.56 -17.21 -5.33
CA LEU A 11 -3.32 -15.78 -5.42
C LEU A 11 -1.99 -15.47 -6.11
N ILE A 12 -0.94 -16.23 -5.81
CA ILE A 12 0.35 -16.09 -6.52
C ILE A 12 0.17 -16.34 -8.03
N GLY A 13 -0.56 -17.39 -8.42
CA GLY A 13 -0.89 -17.65 -9.82
C GLY A 13 -1.64 -16.49 -10.48
N ASP A 14 -2.67 -15.97 -9.82
CA ASP A 14 -3.45 -14.82 -10.29
C ASP A 14 -2.58 -13.56 -10.49
N ILE A 15 -1.58 -13.34 -9.62
CA ILE A 15 -0.64 -12.21 -9.74
C ILE A 15 0.22 -12.36 -11.01
N TYR A 16 0.69 -13.56 -11.33
CA TYR A 16 1.41 -13.81 -12.58
C TYR A 16 0.53 -13.58 -13.81
N ASP A 17 -0.72 -14.01 -13.75
CA ASP A 17 -1.69 -13.77 -14.83
C ASP A 17 -1.96 -12.27 -15.02
N ALA A 18 -2.06 -11.50 -13.92
CA ALA A 18 -2.25 -10.06 -13.97
C ALA A 18 -1.03 -9.29 -14.53
N ALA A 19 0.15 -9.84 -14.43
CA ALA A 19 1.33 -9.28 -15.09
C ALA A 19 1.17 -9.29 -16.63
N LEU A 20 0.37 -10.22 -17.17
CA LEU A 20 0.06 -10.33 -18.61
C LEU A 20 -1.27 -9.64 -18.97
N ASP A 21 -2.19 -9.49 -18.02
CA ASP A 21 -3.49 -8.86 -18.22
C ASP A 21 -3.84 -7.93 -17.04
N ALA A 22 -3.57 -6.64 -17.22
CA ALA A 22 -3.80 -5.62 -16.19
C ALA A 22 -5.26 -5.53 -15.70
N ARG A 23 -6.23 -6.04 -16.47
CA ARG A 23 -7.65 -6.08 -16.07
C ARG A 23 -7.93 -6.99 -14.88
N LEU A 24 -6.99 -7.86 -14.52
CA LEU A 24 -7.11 -8.78 -13.39
C LEU A 24 -6.75 -8.14 -12.04
N TRP A 25 -6.00 -7.04 -12.01
CA TRP A 25 -5.56 -6.39 -10.78
C TRP A 25 -6.68 -6.02 -9.80
N PRO A 26 -7.84 -5.49 -10.22
CA PRO A 26 -8.92 -5.19 -9.29
C PRO A 26 -9.39 -6.40 -8.47
N ASN A 27 -9.48 -7.57 -9.12
CA ASN A 27 -9.87 -8.81 -8.44
C ASN A 27 -8.78 -9.28 -7.43
N ILE A 28 -7.52 -9.15 -7.80
CA ILE A 28 -6.38 -9.49 -6.93
C ILE A 28 -6.37 -8.60 -5.69
N LEU A 29 -6.53 -7.29 -5.87
CA LEU A 29 -6.59 -6.35 -4.75
C LEU A 29 -7.77 -6.64 -3.82
N THR A 30 -8.92 -7.07 -4.38
CA THR A 30 -10.06 -7.53 -3.58
C THR A 30 -9.71 -8.75 -2.73
N LYS A 31 -9.01 -9.74 -3.30
CA LYS A 31 -8.56 -10.94 -2.57
C LYS A 31 -7.56 -10.57 -1.47
N ILE A 32 -6.58 -9.73 -1.78
CA ILE A 32 -5.60 -9.23 -0.79
C ILE A 32 -6.32 -8.50 0.35
N ALA A 33 -7.20 -7.56 0.04
CA ALA A 33 -7.94 -6.80 1.03
C ALA A 33 -8.81 -7.70 1.92
N THR A 34 -9.48 -8.69 1.34
CA THR A 34 -10.28 -9.67 2.09
C THR A 34 -9.41 -10.50 3.04
N HIS A 35 -8.32 -11.07 2.53
CA HIS A 35 -7.42 -11.90 3.33
C HIS A 35 -6.77 -11.13 4.48
N THR A 36 -6.39 -9.89 4.22
CA THR A 36 -5.73 -9.01 5.19
C THR A 36 -6.70 -8.21 6.04
N GLN A 37 -8.01 -8.34 5.86
CA GLN A 37 -9.05 -7.49 6.48
C GLN A 37 -8.78 -5.99 6.28
N ALA A 38 -8.20 -5.63 5.14
CA ALA A 38 -7.99 -4.24 4.78
C ALA A 38 -9.29 -3.61 4.25
N LYS A 39 -9.49 -2.33 4.55
CA LYS A 39 -10.61 -1.56 4.01
C LYS A 39 -10.32 -1.11 2.58
N THR A 40 -9.10 -0.69 2.33
CA THR A 40 -8.64 -0.21 1.02
C THR A 40 -7.31 -0.84 0.65
N ALA A 41 -7.05 -0.94 -0.63
CA ALA A 41 -5.78 -1.40 -1.18
C ALA A 41 -5.47 -0.66 -2.48
N ASN A 42 -4.19 -0.56 -2.82
CA ASN A 42 -3.79 -0.05 -4.13
C ASN A 42 -2.47 -0.67 -4.59
N ILE A 43 -2.27 -0.64 -5.91
CA ILE A 43 -0.96 -0.78 -6.54
C ILE A 43 -0.72 0.46 -7.37
N ILE A 44 0.45 1.05 -7.19
CA ILE A 44 0.91 2.22 -7.93
C ILE A 44 2.23 1.85 -8.62
N ALA A 45 2.33 2.13 -9.91
CA ALA A 45 3.59 2.11 -10.63
C ALA A 45 3.77 3.44 -11.35
N MET A 46 4.93 4.05 -11.16
CA MET A 46 5.27 5.37 -11.69
C MET A 46 6.52 5.31 -12.54
N ASP A 47 6.43 5.93 -13.70
CA ASP A 47 7.57 6.17 -14.60
C ASP A 47 7.73 7.69 -14.77
N GLN A 48 8.82 8.24 -14.25
CA GLN A 48 9.08 9.68 -14.28
C GLN A 48 9.47 10.18 -15.68
N LEU A 49 10.01 9.30 -16.52
CA LEU A 49 10.39 9.64 -17.89
C LEU A 49 9.22 9.56 -18.85
N ASN A 50 8.30 8.62 -18.61
CA ASN A 50 7.14 8.44 -19.47
C ASN A 50 5.86 8.23 -18.64
N PRO A 51 5.17 9.31 -18.26
CA PRO A 51 3.94 9.22 -17.46
C PRO A 51 2.82 8.40 -18.10
N ALA A 52 2.88 8.11 -19.41
CA ALA A 52 1.91 7.22 -20.06
C ALA A 52 1.99 5.76 -19.57
N TYR A 53 3.08 5.38 -18.90
CA TYR A 53 3.25 4.08 -18.29
C TYR A 53 2.88 4.05 -16.79
N ASN A 54 2.40 5.17 -16.25
CA ASN A 54 1.90 5.19 -14.89
C ASN A 54 0.65 4.32 -14.76
N LEU A 55 0.64 3.48 -13.73
CA LEU A 55 -0.47 2.60 -13.41
C LEU A 55 -0.97 2.88 -12.01
N PHE A 56 -2.27 2.91 -11.85
CA PHE A 56 -2.93 3.02 -10.55
C PHE A 56 -4.14 2.10 -10.52
N PHE A 57 -4.10 1.11 -9.65
CA PHE A 57 -5.20 0.18 -9.40
C PHE A 57 -5.68 0.35 -7.96
N PRO A 58 -6.77 1.09 -7.72
CA PRO A 58 -7.36 1.21 -6.40
C PRO A 58 -8.36 0.10 -6.12
N HIS A 59 -8.45 -0.33 -4.86
CA HIS A 59 -9.54 -1.11 -4.33
C HIS A 59 -10.23 -0.34 -3.21
N ASN A 60 -11.54 -0.12 -3.36
CA ASN A 60 -12.41 0.55 -2.38
C ASN A 60 -11.92 1.93 -1.90
N ILE A 61 -11.21 2.66 -2.78
CA ILE A 61 -10.81 4.07 -2.54
C ILE A 61 -11.81 4.95 -3.30
N PRO A 62 -12.66 5.74 -2.61
CA PRO A 62 -13.63 6.62 -3.26
C PRO A 62 -12.97 7.70 -4.10
N GLU A 63 -13.61 8.08 -5.21
CA GLU A 63 -13.12 9.16 -6.07
C GLU A 63 -12.89 10.47 -5.29
N GLN A 64 -13.80 10.81 -4.37
CA GLN A 64 -13.67 11.98 -3.52
C GLN A 64 -12.40 11.95 -2.64
N CYS A 65 -11.99 10.75 -2.18
CA CYS A 65 -10.74 10.57 -1.45
C CYS A 65 -9.54 10.90 -2.35
N LEU A 66 -9.55 10.43 -3.59
CA LEU A 66 -8.49 10.70 -4.56
C LEU A 66 -8.42 12.18 -4.93
N MET A 67 -9.56 12.84 -5.11
CA MET A 67 -9.61 14.28 -5.39
C MET A 67 -9.02 15.08 -4.22
N GLU A 68 -9.46 14.82 -2.99
CA GLU A 68 -8.94 15.50 -1.79
C GLU A 68 -7.44 15.26 -1.60
N TYR A 69 -6.96 14.02 -1.85
CA TYR A 69 -5.55 13.67 -1.80
C TYR A 69 -4.71 14.54 -2.76
N GLN A 70 -5.18 14.71 -4.00
CA GLN A 70 -4.51 15.49 -5.02
C GLN A 70 -4.56 17.00 -4.72
N GLU A 71 -5.73 17.52 -4.37
CA GLU A 71 -5.93 18.95 -4.09
C GLU A 71 -5.14 19.42 -2.87
N SER A 72 -5.00 18.57 -1.86
CA SER A 72 -4.25 18.89 -0.64
C SER A 72 -2.73 18.64 -0.77
N GLY A 73 -2.28 18.04 -1.86
CA GLY A 73 -0.85 17.76 -2.10
C GLY A 73 -0.26 16.70 -1.16
N TRP A 74 -1.08 15.78 -0.65
CA TRP A 74 -0.65 14.73 0.29
C TRP A 74 0.39 13.77 -0.28
N ASN A 75 0.51 13.71 -1.61
CA ASN A 75 1.56 12.95 -2.28
C ASN A 75 2.98 13.31 -1.80
N VAL A 76 3.22 14.54 -1.35
CA VAL A 76 4.52 14.95 -0.81
C VAL A 76 4.83 14.22 0.50
N VAL A 77 3.83 14.11 1.39
CA VAL A 77 3.98 13.39 2.66
C VAL A 77 4.12 11.88 2.40
N ASP A 78 3.26 11.33 1.53
CA ASP A 78 3.30 9.92 1.15
C ASP A 78 4.67 9.51 0.59
N MET A 79 5.22 10.29 -0.33
CA MET A 79 6.55 10.02 -0.91
C MET A 79 7.67 10.09 0.13
N LYS A 80 7.57 10.96 1.13
CA LYS A 80 8.50 11.00 2.26
C LYS A 80 8.43 9.70 3.07
N VAL A 81 7.22 9.21 3.34
CA VAL A 81 7.01 7.96 4.07
C VAL A 81 7.52 6.74 3.30
N VAL A 82 7.21 6.67 2.00
CA VAL A 82 7.74 5.62 1.11
C VAL A 82 9.26 5.63 1.08
N GLY A 83 9.87 6.82 0.97
CA GLY A 83 11.33 6.98 1.00
C GLY A 83 11.96 6.55 2.33
N ALA A 84 11.32 6.85 3.46
CA ALA A 84 11.78 6.40 4.77
C ALA A 84 11.70 4.87 4.92
N GLY A 85 10.61 4.26 4.43
CA GLY A 85 10.46 2.81 4.38
C GLY A 85 11.52 2.14 3.51
N LEU A 86 11.76 2.67 2.30
CA LEU A 86 12.82 2.19 1.41
C LEU A 86 14.20 2.23 2.07
N ALA A 87 14.54 3.35 2.72
CA ALA A 87 15.83 3.51 3.39
C ALA A 87 16.03 2.51 4.53
N LYS A 88 14.97 2.13 5.22
CA LYS A 88 15.03 1.23 6.40
C LYS A 88 14.93 -0.25 6.03
N PHE A 89 14.09 -0.62 5.07
CA PHE A 89 13.72 -2.01 4.78
C PHE A 89 14.13 -2.46 3.38
N GLY A 90 14.25 -1.55 2.42
CA GLY A 90 14.56 -1.89 1.03
C GLY A 90 13.35 -2.34 0.22
N VAL A 91 13.63 -2.89 -0.97
CA VAL A 91 12.63 -3.40 -1.91
C VAL A 91 12.16 -4.80 -1.51
N GLY A 92 10.88 -5.09 -1.67
CA GLY A 92 10.29 -6.41 -1.45
C GLY A 92 10.07 -6.78 0.02
N VAL A 93 10.23 -5.84 0.95
CA VAL A 93 10.04 -6.09 2.38
C VAL A 93 8.79 -5.38 2.88
N PRO A 94 7.71 -6.11 3.21
CA PRO A 94 6.50 -5.52 3.79
C PRO A 94 6.78 -4.90 5.16
N HIS A 95 6.24 -3.72 5.39
CA HIS A 95 6.38 -3.00 6.66
C HIS A 95 5.20 -2.06 6.90
N THR A 96 4.94 -1.76 8.15
CA THR A 96 3.93 -0.79 8.57
C THR A 96 4.53 0.60 8.77
N SER A 97 3.69 1.62 8.82
CA SER A 97 4.15 2.97 9.21
C SER A 97 4.75 2.99 10.61
N ILE A 98 4.26 2.14 11.53
CA ILE A 98 4.84 1.99 12.87
C ILE A 98 6.25 1.38 12.81
N ASP A 99 6.48 0.41 11.94
CA ASP A 99 7.83 -0.16 11.76
C ASP A 99 8.81 0.90 11.25
N VAL A 100 8.33 1.85 10.42
CA VAL A 100 9.16 2.95 9.92
C VAL A 100 9.52 3.94 11.03
N PHE A 101 8.53 4.40 11.80
CA PHE A 101 8.68 5.52 12.75
C PHE A 101 8.76 5.10 14.22
N GLY A 102 8.55 3.82 14.54
CA GLY A 102 8.75 3.24 15.87
C GLY A 102 7.51 3.23 16.76
N SER A 103 6.59 4.19 16.65
CA SER A 103 5.35 4.25 17.41
C SER A 103 4.24 4.99 16.68
N ILE A 104 2.99 4.83 17.14
CA ILE A 104 1.85 5.55 16.57
C ILE A 104 1.96 7.07 16.81
N GLU A 105 2.49 7.49 17.94
CA GLU A 105 2.70 8.89 18.27
C GLU A 105 3.70 9.54 17.29
N ASN A 106 4.76 8.81 16.94
CA ASN A 106 5.73 9.25 15.95
C ASN A 106 5.11 9.31 14.55
N VAL A 107 4.28 8.31 14.18
CA VAL A 107 3.52 8.33 12.91
C VAL A 107 2.65 9.59 12.84
N GLN A 108 1.86 9.88 13.88
CA GLN A 108 1.00 11.06 13.93
C GLN A 108 1.81 12.36 13.82
N LYS A 109 2.96 12.43 14.47
CA LYS A 109 3.85 13.59 14.41
C LYS A 109 4.44 13.80 13.01
N GLU A 110 4.92 12.73 12.38
CA GLU A 110 5.53 12.80 11.04
C GLU A 110 4.52 13.09 9.95
N TYR A 111 3.29 12.59 10.09
CA TYR A 111 2.21 12.81 9.12
C TYR A 111 1.54 14.17 9.29
N GLY A 112 1.46 14.71 10.52
CA GLY A 112 0.75 15.98 10.79
C GLY A 112 -0.71 15.92 10.31
N ASP A 113 -1.13 16.95 9.55
CA ASP A 113 -2.51 17.05 9.04
C ASP A 113 -2.90 15.89 8.09
N TYR A 114 -1.94 15.26 7.44
CA TYR A 114 -2.18 14.06 6.64
C TYR A 114 -2.78 12.91 7.45
N TYR A 115 -2.43 12.79 8.73
CA TYR A 115 -3.05 11.79 9.60
C TYR A 115 -4.55 12.00 9.76
N GLY A 116 -5.02 13.24 9.85
CA GLY A 116 -6.46 13.59 9.86
C GLY A 116 -7.17 13.18 8.58
N PHE A 117 -6.54 13.35 7.42
CA PHE A 117 -7.03 12.83 6.15
C PHE A 117 -7.17 11.30 6.19
N LEU A 118 -6.15 10.59 6.68
CA LEU A 118 -6.20 9.13 6.81
C LEU A 118 -7.30 8.66 7.76
N GLN A 119 -7.52 9.36 8.88
CA GLN A 119 -8.63 9.07 9.81
C GLN A 119 -9.99 9.23 9.12
N LYS A 120 -10.19 10.34 8.42
CA LYS A 120 -11.43 10.61 7.69
C LYS A 120 -11.80 9.50 6.73
N TRP A 121 -10.82 8.95 6.03
CA TRP A 121 -11.02 7.92 5.02
C TRP A 121 -10.84 6.47 5.53
N GLY A 122 -10.50 6.30 6.81
CA GLY A 122 -10.32 4.99 7.46
C GLY A 122 -9.07 4.25 6.96
N MET A 123 -7.95 4.96 6.85
CA MET A 123 -6.67 4.45 6.32
C MET A 123 -5.49 4.66 7.29
N THR A 124 -5.75 4.77 8.58
CA THR A 124 -4.73 5.10 9.59
C THR A 124 -3.70 3.99 9.82
N SER A 125 -4.11 2.73 9.75
CA SER A 125 -3.18 1.61 9.80
C SER A 125 -2.75 1.27 8.37
N GLN A 126 -1.48 1.46 8.09
CA GLN A 126 -0.90 1.26 6.76
C GLN A 126 0.12 0.14 6.77
N LEU A 127 0.01 -0.77 5.82
CA LEU A 127 1.00 -1.80 5.50
C LEU A 127 1.31 -1.72 4.01
N GLY A 128 2.56 -1.73 3.65
CA GLY A 128 2.97 -1.68 2.26
C GLY A 128 4.31 -2.33 2.00
N ALA A 129 4.62 -2.49 0.73
CA ALA A 129 5.93 -2.90 0.27
C ALA A 129 6.28 -2.16 -1.01
N LEU A 130 7.52 -1.72 -1.12
CA LEU A 130 8.07 -1.25 -2.38
C LEU A 130 8.37 -2.47 -3.25
N LEU A 131 7.71 -2.59 -4.41
CA LEU A 131 7.82 -3.75 -5.30
C LEU A 131 9.00 -3.64 -6.24
N ASP A 132 9.31 -2.41 -6.67
CA ASP A 132 10.43 -2.09 -7.56
C ASP A 132 10.90 -0.66 -7.31
N HIS A 133 12.20 -0.41 -7.45
CA HIS A 133 12.81 0.91 -7.35
C HIS A 133 14.02 1.01 -8.28
N GLY A 134 13.86 1.76 -9.35
CA GLY A 134 14.93 2.15 -10.26
C GLY A 134 15.17 3.65 -10.22
N GLU A 135 16.06 4.14 -11.05
CA GLU A 135 16.41 5.57 -11.12
C GLU A 135 15.21 6.45 -11.47
N PHE A 136 14.34 6.00 -12.38
CA PHE A 136 13.20 6.76 -12.88
C PHE A 136 11.84 6.03 -12.70
N ARG A 137 11.86 4.83 -12.16
CA ARG A 137 10.67 4.00 -11.96
C ARG A 137 10.60 3.48 -10.55
N TRP A 138 9.39 3.41 -10.03
CA TRP A 138 9.11 2.75 -8.77
C TRP A 138 7.68 2.20 -8.75
N SER A 139 7.46 1.18 -7.96
CA SER A 139 6.13 0.64 -7.73
C SER A 139 5.95 0.22 -6.28
N VAL A 140 4.73 0.36 -5.79
CA VAL A 140 4.37 0.08 -4.40
C VAL A 140 3.00 -0.59 -4.35
N VAL A 141 2.85 -1.52 -3.43
CA VAL A 141 1.55 -2.00 -2.95
C VAL A 141 1.30 -1.41 -1.57
N GLY A 142 0.08 -0.91 -1.37
CA GLY A 142 -0.38 -0.39 -0.09
C GLY A 142 -1.72 -0.98 0.29
N ILE A 143 -1.89 -1.34 1.55
CA ILE A 143 -3.16 -1.76 2.14
C ILE A 143 -3.41 -1.00 3.43
N HIS A 144 -4.67 -0.68 3.69
CA HIS A 144 -5.02 0.20 4.80
C HIS A 144 -6.20 -0.34 5.59
N ARG A 145 -6.17 -0.11 6.91
CA ARG A 145 -7.26 -0.38 7.83
C ARG A 145 -7.65 0.88 8.58
N PRO A 146 -8.92 1.03 8.96
CA PRO A 146 -9.32 2.02 9.93
C PRO A 146 -8.84 1.64 11.33
N GLU A 147 -8.78 2.63 12.21
CA GLU A 147 -8.28 2.47 13.59
C GLU A 147 -9.03 1.40 14.39
N GLU A 148 -10.32 1.25 14.14
CA GLU A 148 -11.19 0.29 14.85
C GLU A 148 -10.83 -1.18 14.57
N ILE A 149 -10.27 -1.47 13.41
CA ILE A 149 -9.79 -2.82 13.05
C ILE A 149 -8.39 -3.08 13.64
N GLY A 150 -7.64 -2.00 13.92
CA GLY A 150 -6.33 -2.07 14.51
C GLY A 150 -5.18 -2.26 13.52
N ILE A 151 -3.99 -2.45 14.08
CA ILE A 151 -2.74 -2.62 13.33
C ILE A 151 -2.65 -4.00 12.67
N PHE A 152 -1.80 -4.09 11.66
CA PHE A 152 -1.47 -5.37 11.02
C PHE A 152 -0.55 -6.19 11.92
N ASP A 153 -0.89 -7.44 12.15
CA ASP A 153 -0.07 -8.37 12.92
C ASP A 153 1.02 -9.02 12.04
N ALA A 154 1.96 -9.70 12.69
CA ALA A 154 3.08 -10.33 12.00
C ALA A 154 2.65 -11.38 10.96
N LYS A 155 1.50 -12.04 11.14
CA LYS A 155 0.99 -13.03 10.19
C LYS A 155 0.52 -12.36 8.90
N VAL A 156 -0.18 -11.24 9.02
CA VAL A 156 -0.64 -10.47 7.86
C VAL A 156 0.54 -9.80 7.15
N ILE A 157 1.52 -9.29 7.89
CA ILE A 157 2.74 -8.71 7.30
C ILE A 157 3.50 -9.77 6.49
N ALA A 158 3.62 -10.99 6.99
CA ALA A 158 4.29 -12.09 6.30
C ALA A 158 3.53 -12.62 5.08
N PHE A 159 2.24 -12.33 4.96
CA PHE A 159 1.43 -12.68 3.79
C PHE A 159 1.68 -11.73 2.61
N LEU A 160 1.88 -10.44 2.86
CA LEU A 160 2.09 -9.44 1.82
C LEU A 160 3.51 -9.53 1.24
#